data_3ee3af8f49d98f183433c1bb3847f1e7
#
_entry.id   3ee3af8f49d98f183433c1bb3847f1e7
#
_cell.length_a   1.000
_cell.length_b   1.000
_cell.length_c   1.000
_cell.angle_alpha   90.00
_cell.angle_beta   90.00
_cell.angle_gamma   90.00
#
_symmetry.space_group_name_H-M   'P 1'
#
loop_
_entity.id
_entity.type
_entity.pdbx_description
1 polymer ?
#
loop_
_entity_poly.entity_id
_entity_poly.type
_entity_poly.pdbx_seq_one_letter_code
_entity_poly.pdbx_strand_id
1 'polypeptide(L)'
;IDSTRGWLVTDSGLQSEAPTASYVAATGGNTTATCGDFKIHTFTGPGTFEITAAGNAAGNNEVEYIVVAGGAGGGTDRGAGGGAGGFRFASPSLAPATYPAKPLAAPAAITATVASFPITVGAAGTAGGPSARGGPGGVSTFSNITSAGGGGGGGPSTPNREGLPGGSGGGGQCNPSQQPNAGGTGNTPPVSPPQGNDGGANTGGEVTAGGGGGAIAAGTVGGPGSRGDGGNGAGVPNAFGTSGQNCGSFYYFSGGGGGGGGDQLIPLSPNRANGGLGGGGLGGTSNNSTNLNGAAGTANTGGGGGGGGNNNSSAAGGSGIVIIRYKFQN
;
A
#
# COMPACT_ATOMS: atom_id res chain seq x y z
N ILE A 1 13.11 49.15 -28.64
CA ILE A 1 13.76 48.16 -27.77
C ILE A 1 14.80 48.92 -26.98
N ASP A 2 14.66 49.02 -25.69
CA ASP A 2 15.66 49.61 -24.80
C ASP A 2 16.57 48.46 -24.35
N SER A 3 17.85 48.58 -24.72
CA SER A 3 18.89 47.56 -24.42
C SER A 3 19.17 47.40 -22.92
N THR A 4 18.71 48.34 -22.09
CA THR A 4 18.85 48.33 -20.62
C THR A 4 17.62 47.73 -19.92
N ARG A 5 16.49 47.70 -20.57
CA ARG A 5 15.20 47.25 -19.96
C ARG A 5 14.60 46.01 -20.61
N GLY A 6 15.27 45.44 -21.60
CA GLY A 6 14.78 44.28 -22.32
C GLY A 6 13.57 44.59 -23.22
N TRP A 7 12.75 43.59 -23.45
CA TRP A 7 11.54 43.72 -24.26
C TRP A 7 10.43 44.40 -23.46
N LEU A 8 10.03 45.60 -23.91
CA LEU A 8 8.85 46.27 -23.37
C LEU A 8 7.63 45.83 -24.18
N VAL A 9 6.62 45.32 -23.55
CA VAL A 9 5.33 45.10 -24.16
C VAL A 9 4.69 46.48 -24.33
N THR A 10 4.62 46.97 -25.57
CA THR A 10 4.11 48.32 -25.89
C THR A 10 2.59 48.35 -26.06
N ASP A 11 1.92 47.22 -26.02
CA ASP A 11 0.47 47.07 -26.07
C ASP A 11 -0.06 46.70 -24.70
N SER A 12 -0.77 47.64 -24.07
CA SER A 12 -1.42 47.42 -22.76
C SER A 12 -2.52 46.35 -22.80
N GLY A 13 -3.05 46.04 -23.98
CA GLY A 13 -3.97 44.90 -24.18
C GLY A 13 -3.35 43.54 -23.90
N LEU A 14 -2.08 43.33 -24.26
CA LEU A 14 -1.40 42.08 -24.05
C LEU A 14 -1.10 41.78 -22.56
N GLN A 15 -0.91 42.82 -21.77
CA GLN A 15 -0.66 42.66 -20.34
C GLN A 15 -1.94 42.36 -19.55
N SER A 16 -3.10 42.81 -20.06
CA SER A 16 -4.40 42.46 -19.49
C SER A 16 -4.90 41.09 -19.93
N GLU A 17 -4.31 40.50 -20.99
CA GLU A 17 -4.64 39.16 -21.50
C GLU A 17 -3.77 38.04 -20.91
N ALA A 18 -2.73 38.38 -20.11
CA ALA A 18 -1.98 37.38 -19.40
C ALA A 18 -2.93 36.62 -18.44
N PRO A 19 -3.03 35.28 -18.54
CA PRO A 19 -3.96 34.54 -17.72
C PRO A 19 -3.65 34.75 -16.24
N THR A 20 -4.62 35.32 -15.51
CA THR A 20 -4.52 35.39 -14.04
C THR A 20 -4.43 34.02 -13.46
N ALA A 21 -3.48 33.80 -12.53
CA ALA A 21 -3.34 32.51 -11.85
C ALA A 21 -4.64 32.14 -11.11
N SER A 22 -5.19 30.99 -11.42
CA SER A 22 -6.28 30.38 -10.67
C SER A 22 -5.89 28.97 -10.22
N TYR A 23 -6.43 28.56 -9.09
CA TYR A 23 -6.03 27.34 -8.40
C TYR A 23 -7.20 26.38 -8.30
N VAL A 24 -6.88 25.10 -8.07
CA VAL A 24 -7.89 24.08 -7.83
C VAL A 24 -8.62 24.38 -6.52
N ALA A 25 -9.95 24.27 -6.54
CA ALA A 25 -10.78 24.24 -5.34
C ALA A 25 -11.62 22.97 -5.34
N ALA A 26 -11.66 22.29 -4.19
CA ALA A 26 -12.41 21.05 -4.04
C ALA A 26 -12.91 20.85 -2.62
N THR A 27 -13.91 19.96 -2.47
CA THR A 27 -14.49 19.54 -1.20
C THR A 27 -14.45 18.00 -1.07
N GLY A 28 -14.75 17.47 0.11
CA GLY A 28 -14.77 16.03 0.40
C GLY A 28 -13.63 15.58 1.28
N GLY A 29 -13.64 14.28 1.61
CA GLY A 29 -12.70 13.64 2.53
C GLY A 29 -13.19 13.55 3.97
N ASN A 30 -12.71 12.55 4.69
CA ASN A 30 -12.98 12.41 6.13
C ASN A 30 -12.22 13.47 6.94
N THR A 31 -11.03 13.86 6.44
CA THR A 31 -10.25 14.96 6.98
C THR A 31 -9.63 15.79 5.87
N THR A 32 -9.42 17.08 6.16
CA THR A 32 -8.67 18.00 5.30
C THR A 32 -7.54 18.65 6.09
N ALA A 33 -6.40 18.85 5.44
CA ALA A 33 -5.24 19.53 6.02
C ALA A 33 -4.60 20.45 4.97
N THR A 34 -3.71 21.34 5.42
CA THR A 34 -2.87 22.17 4.55
C THR A 34 -1.40 21.90 4.83
N CYS A 35 -0.59 21.90 3.79
CA CYS A 35 0.87 21.80 3.87
C CYS A 35 1.48 22.80 2.88
N GLY A 36 1.91 23.96 3.38
CA GLY A 36 2.32 25.08 2.54
C GLY A 36 1.15 25.52 1.64
N ASP A 37 1.40 25.62 0.34
CA ASP A 37 0.41 26.03 -0.67
C ASP A 37 -0.53 24.89 -1.10
N PHE A 38 -0.42 23.71 -0.48
CA PHE A 38 -1.20 22.55 -0.88
C PHE A 38 -2.29 22.21 0.13
N LYS A 39 -3.44 21.81 -0.40
CA LYS A 39 -4.57 21.24 0.34
C LYS A 39 -4.58 19.73 0.17
N ILE A 40 -4.84 19.02 1.26
CA ILE A 40 -4.82 17.56 1.35
C ILE A 40 -6.20 17.10 1.81
N HIS A 41 -6.81 16.19 1.04
CA HIS A 41 -8.04 15.50 1.40
C HIS A 41 -7.74 14.03 1.65
N THR A 42 -8.14 13.50 2.80
CA THR A 42 -7.91 12.10 3.17
C THR A 42 -9.23 11.37 3.31
N PHE A 43 -9.36 10.23 2.63
CA PHE A 43 -10.50 9.33 2.67
C PHE A 43 -10.09 8.01 3.32
N THR A 44 -10.70 7.68 4.44
CA THR A 44 -10.55 6.41 5.17
C THR A 44 -11.76 5.49 4.99
N GLY A 45 -12.72 5.90 4.17
CA GLY A 45 -13.92 5.18 3.77
C GLY A 45 -14.47 5.73 2.46
N PRO A 46 -15.52 5.12 1.89
CA PRO A 46 -16.17 5.61 0.68
C PRO A 46 -16.65 7.05 0.83
N GLY A 47 -16.59 7.83 -0.26
CA GLY A 47 -17.00 9.22 -0.25
C GLY A 47 -17.00 9.83 -1.64
N THR A 48 -17.07 11.15 -1.71
CA THR A 48 -17.00 11.91 -2.95
C THR A 48 -15.95 13.02 -2.82
N PHE A 49 -15.09 13.13 -3.81
CA PHE A 49 -14.21 14.27 -4.01
C PHE A 49 -14.81 15.14 -5.09
N GLU A 50 -15.18 16.37 -4.78
CA GLU A 50 -15.83 17.29 -5.71
C GLU A 50 -14.91 18.46 -6.02
N ILE A 51 -14.51 18.59 -7.28
CA ILE A 51 -13.75 19.74 -7.78
C ILE A 51 -14.74 20.82 -8.18
N THR A 52 -14.71 21.96 -7.48
CA THR A 52 -15.60 23.13 -7.73
C THR A 52 -14.94 24.19 -8.61
N ALA A 53 -13.60 24.21 -8.67
CA ALA A 53 -12.82 25.04 -9.61
C ALA A 53 -11.60 24.24 -10.10
N ALA A 54 -11.37 24.22 -11.41
CA ALA A 54 -10.31 23.42 -12.01
C ALA A 54 -8.92 24.08 -11.97
N GLY A 55 -8.85 25.40 -11.65
CA GLY A 55 -7.61 26.14 -11.79
C GLY A 55 -7.20 26.34 -13.25
N ASN A 56 -5.97 26.81 -13.46
CA ASN A 56 -5.37 26.94 -14.78
C ASN A 56 -3.85 26.72 -14.73
N ALA A 57 -3.20 26.69 -15.91
CA ALA A 57 -1.76 26.47 -16.00
C ALA A 57 -0.92 27.58 -15.36
N ALA A 58 -1.43 28.81 -15.22
CA ALA A 58 -0.73 29.91 -14.57
C ALA A 58 -0.70 29.78 -13.03
N GLY A 59 -1.74 29.16 -12.43
CA GLY A 59 -1.80 28.83 -11.01
C GLY A 59 -1.44 27.37 -10.77
N ASN A 60 -2.42 26.51 -10.85
CA ASN A 60 -2.30 25.05 -10.85
C ASN A 60 -3.61 24.41 -11.30
N ASN A 61 -3.54 23.39 -12.14
CA ASN A 61 -4.68 22.60 -12.61
C ASN A 61 -4.43 21.08 -12.48
N GLU A 62 -3.57 20.69 -11.58
CA GLU A 62 -3.21 19.27 -11.37
C GLU A 62 -3.62 18.80 -9.98
N VAL A 63 -4.04 17.54 -9.91
CA VAL A 63 -4.42 16.82 -8.69
C VAL A 63 -3.50 15.62 -8.53
N GLU A 64 -2.69 15.65 -7.49
CA GLU A 64 -1.79 14.58 -7.07
C GLU A 64 -2.54 13.58 -6.17
N TYR A 65 -2.10 12.33 -6.14
CA TYR A 65 -2.84 11.30 -5.41
C TYR A 65 -1.95 10.20 -4.83
N ILE A 66 -2.46 9.58 -3.76
CA ILE A 66 -2.09 8.26 -3.27
C ILE A 66 -3.39 7.44 -3.19
N VAL A 67 -3.45 6.30 -3.86
CA VAL A 67 -4.59 5.36 -3.80
C VAL A 67 -4.06 4.02 -3.32
N VAL A 68 -4.40 3.65 -2.10
CA VAL A 68 -3.98 2.40 -1.45
C VAL A 68 -5.20 1.51 -1.26
N ALA A 69 -5.14 0.31 -1.77
CA ALA A 69 -6.17 -0.71 -1.59
C ALA A 69 -6.09 -1.38 -0.21
N GLY A 70 -7.09 -2.16 0.16
CA GLY A 70 -7.05 -2.98 1.37
C GLY A 70 -6.01 -4.09 1.29
N GLY A 71 -5.27 -4.32 2.37
CA GLY A 71 -4.39 -5.47 2.53
C GLY A 71 -5.17 -6.75 2.80
N ALA A 72 -4.61 -7.88 2.44
CA ALA A 72 -5.20 -9.20 2.61
C ALA A 72 -4.97 -9.76 4.01
N GLY A 73 -5.78 -10.74 4.41
CA GLY A 73 -5.55 -11.52 5.63
C GLY A 73 -4.44 -12.55 5.48
N GLY A 74 -3.83 -12.94 6.59
CA GLY A 74 -2.91 -14.07 6.67
C GLY A 74 -3.64 -15.41 6.70
N GLY A 75 -2.94 -16.49 6.38
CA GLY A 75 -3.41 -17.86 6.55
C GLY A 75 -3.22 -18.36 7.98
N THR A 76 -4.08 -19.26 8.46
CA THR A 76 -3.98 -19.91 9.78
C THR A 76 -3.04 -21.11 9.77
N ASP A 77 -2.66 -21.59 10.93
CA ASP A 77 -1.93 -22.84 11.18
C ASP A 77 -0.70 -23.01 10.29
N ARG A 78 0.43 -22.49 10.73
CA ARG A 78 1.65 -22.38 9.90
C ARG A 78 1.39 -21.59 8.61
N GLY A 79 0.41 -20.70 8.69
CA GLY A 79 -0.09 -19.94 7.55
C GLY A 79 0.85 -18.82 7.13
N ALA A 80 0.72 -18.41 5.90
CA ALA A 80 1.56 -17.36 5.31
C ALA A 80 1.02 -15.96 5.58
N GLY A 81 1.89 -14.96 5.43
CA GLY A 81 1.50 -13.56 5.49
C GLY A 81 0.62 -13.14 4.33
N GLY A 82 -0.38 -12.28 4.61
CA GLY A 82 -1.21 -11.64 3.58
C GLY A 82 -0.42 -10.59 2.78
N GLY A 83 -0.68 -10.47 1.49
CA GLY A 83 -0.13 -9.43 0.64
C GLY A 83 -0.70 -8.05 0.98
N ALA A 84 0.09 -7.01 0.79
CA ALA A 84 -0.39 -5.64 0.92
C ALA A 84 -1.37 -5.26 -0.20
N GLY A 85 -2.24 -4.30 0.06
CA GLY A 85 -3.01 -3.63 -0.97
C GLY A 85 -2.11 -2.92 -1.97
N GLY A 86 -2.51 -2.87 -3.24
CA GLY A 86 -1.79 -2.15 -4.27
C GLY A 86 -1.59 -0.68 -3.88
N PHE A 87 -0.50 -0.10 -4.34
CA PHE A 87 -0.14 1.31 -4.13
C PHE A 87 -0.06 2.02 -5.48
N ARG A 88 -0.91 3.05 -5.68
CA ARG A 88 -0.90 3.91 -6.87
C ARG A 88 -0.63 5.33 -6.44
N PHE A 89 0.28 6.00 -7.13
CA PHE A 89 0.82 7.28 -6.67
C PHE A 89 1.21 8.19 -7.85
N ALA A 90 0.93 9.48 -7.74
CA ALA A 90 1.47 10.50 -8.62
C ALA A 90 1.71 11.80 -7.84
N SER A 91 2.90 12.38 -7.99
CA SER A 91 3.25 13.68 -7.38
C SER A 91 4.39 14.35 -8.13
N PRO A 92 4.13 14.97 -9.28
CA PRO A 92 5.15 15.72 -10.01
C PRO A 92 5.71 16.90 -9.21
N SER A 93 4.93 17.50 -8.30
CA SER A 93 5.40 18.63 -7.48
C SER A 93 6.51 18.24 -6.48
N LEU A 94 6.71 16.96 -6.18
CA LEU A 94 7.81 16.46 -5.34
C LEU A 94 9.12 16.22 -6.12
N ALA A 95 9.12 16.38 -7.45
CA ALA A 95 10.36 16.30 -8.21
C ALA A 95 11.25 17.54 -7.91
N PRO A 96 12.57 17.40 -7.82
CA PRO A 96 13.41 16.22 -8.03
C PRO A 96 13.69 15.37 -6.77
N ALA A 97 12.97 15.58 -5.66
CA ALA A 97 13.23 14.90 -4.39
C ALA A 97 13.36 13.37 -4.53
N THR A 98 14.17 12.76 -3.68
CA THR A 98 14.35 11.31 -3.60
C THR A 98 13.67 10.78 -2.35
N TYR A 99 12.79 9.79 -2.49
CA TYR A 99 12.03 9.14 -1.42
C TYR A 99 11.67 7.70 -1.83
N PRO A 100 11.36 6.79 -0.88
CA PRO A 100 11.18 5.36 -1.19
C PRO A 100 10.10 5.06 -2.23
N ALA A 101 8.98 5.81 -2.25
CA ALA A 101 7.89 5.61 -3.21
C ALA A 101 8.18 6.17 -4.62
N LYS A 102 9.24 6.95 -4.83
CA LYS A 102 9.52 7.63 -6.10
C LYS A 102 9.52 6.72 -7.33
N PRO A 103 10.09 5.50 -7.30
CA PRO A 103 10.07 4.59 -8.46
C PRO A 103 8.65 4.15 -8.87
N LEU A 104 7.66 4.28 -7.98
CA LEU A 104 6.27 3.92 -8.24
C LEU A 104 5.42 5.13 -8.69
N ALA A 105 6.02 6.32 -8.81
CA ALA A 105 5.30 7.51 -9.24
C ALA A 105 4.86 7.38 -10.70
N ALA A 106 3.56 7.57 -10.95
CA ALA A 106 3.05 7.74 -12.29
C ALA A 106 3.63 9.02 -12.93
N PRO A 107 3.81 9.04 -14.26
CA PRO A 107 4.49 10.14 -14.95
C PRO A 107 3.76 11.48 -14.88
N ALA A 108 2.45 11.47 -14.61
CA ALA A 108 1.62 12.67 -14.53
C ALA A 108 0.58 12.56 -13.42
N ALA A 109 0.22 13.72 -12.85
CA ALA A 109 -0.96 13.90 -12.02
C ALA A 109 -2.24 13.89 -12.86
N ILE A 110 -3.41 13.97 -12.22
CA ILE A 110 -4.69 14.09 -12.91
C ILE A 110 -4.95 15.55 -13.20
N THR A 111 -5.28 15.89 -14.45
CA THR A 111 -5.76 17.25 -14.78
C THR A 111 -7.11 17.49 -14.13
N ALA A 112 -7.23 18.58 -13.37
CA ALA A 112 -8.45 18.94 -12.67
C ALA A 112 -9.55 19.34 -13.68
N THR A 113 -10.73 18.77 -13.46
CA THR A 113 -11.97 19.13 -14.17
C THR A 113 -13.07 19.36 -13.14
N VAL A 114 -13.94 20.34 -13.34
CA VAL A 114 -15.09 20.57 -12.46
C VAL A 114 -16.04 19.38 -12.59
N ALA A 115 -16.01 18.50 -11.57
CA ALA A 115 -16.79 17.27 -11.53
C ALA A 115 -16.77 16.66 -10.12
N SER A 116 -17.69 15.75 -9.88
CA SER A 116 -17.71 14.88 -8.68
C SER A 116 -17.09 13.53 -9.00
N PHE A 117 -16.12 13.12 -8.20
CA PHE A 117 -15.41 11.84 -8.32
C PHE A 117 -15.77 10.95 -7.15
N PRO A 118 -16.45 9.81 -7.38
CA PRO A 118 -16.69 8.84 -6.33
C PRO A 118 -15.37 8.22 -5.89
N ILE A 119 -15.20 8.09 -4.57
CA ILE A 119 -14.05 7.43 -3.93
C ILE A 119 -14.50 6.12 -3.33
N THR A 120 -13.81 5.04 -3.66
CA THR A 120 -13.92 3.77 -2.95
C THR A 120 -12.63 3.54 -2.17
N VAL A 121 -12.75 3.15 -0.91
CA VAL A 121 -11.62 2.73 -0.06
C VAL A 121 -11.76 1.25 0.24
N GLY A 122 -10.75 0.47 -0.14
CA GLY A 122 -10.77 -0.98 -0.01
C GLY A 122 -10.82 -1.44 1.44
N ALA A 123 -11.75 -2.33 1.75
CA ALA A 123 -11.84 -2.97 3.05
C ALA A 123 -10.65 -3.92 3.28
N ALA A 124 -10.31 -4.16 4.54
CA ALA A 124 -9.35 -5.18 4.95
C ALA A 124 -9.82 -6.58 4.54
N GLY A 125 -8.91 -7.42 4.09
CA GLY A 125 -9.15 -8.84 3.90
C GLY A 125 -9.27 -9.56 5.24
N THR A 126 -10.15 -10.57 5.31
CA THR A 126 -10.39 -11.35 6.53
C THR A 126 -9.24 -12.30 6.84
N ALA A 127 -9.00 -12.58 8.13
CA ALA A 127 -8.13 -13.66 8.55
C ALA A 127 -8.58 -15.00 7.95
N GLY A 128 -7.63 -15.90 7.67
CA GLY A 128 -7.93 -17.26 7.23
C GLY A 128 -8.73 -18.03 8.26
N GLY A 129 -9.70 -18.82 7.83
CA GLY A 129 -10.39 -19.81 8.66
C GLY A 129 -9.58 -21.10 8.87
N PRO A 130 -10.09 -22.07 9.65
CA PRO A 130 -9.35 -23.29 10.00
C PRO A 130 -8.82 -24.13 8.84
N SER A 131 -9.41 -23.99 7.66
CA SER A 131 -9.01 -24.71 6.44
C SER A 131 -8.89 -23.79 5.22
N ALA A 132 -8.82 -22.49 5.44
CA ALA A 132 -8.87 -21.50 4.36
C ALA A 132 -7.64 -20.59 4.33
N ARG A 133 -7.36 -20.07 3.16
CA ARG A 133 -6.44 -18.94 2.95
C ARG A 133 -6.95 -17.69 3.66
N GLY A 134 -6.09 -16.72 3.86
CA GLY A 134 -6.52 -15.36 4.14
C GLY A 134 -7.42 -14.81 3.04
N GLY A 135 -8.43 -14.02 3.41
CA GLY A 135 -9.28 -13.33 2.46
C GLY A 135 -8.54 -12.22 1.73
N PRO A 136 -8.83 -11.97 0.44
CA PRO A 136 -8.23 -10.85 -0.31
C PRO A 136 -8.68 -9.50 0.26
N GLY A 137 -7.87 -8.48 0.06
CA GLY A 137 -8.24 -7.10 0.34
C GLY A 137 -9.22 -6.52 -0.68
N GLY A 138 -9.91 -5.45 -0.30
CA GLY A 138 -10.82 -4.71 -1.17
C GLY A 138 -10.07 -3.73 -2.08
N VAL A 139 -10.69 -3.37 -3.20
CA VAL A 139 -10.16 -2.40 -4.20
C VAL A 139 -10.39 -0.98 -3.72
N SER A 140 -9.45 -0.07 -4.01
CA SER A 140 -9.62 1.39 -3.88
C SER A 140 -9.64 2.05 -5.24
N THR A 141 -10.49 3.09 -5.39
CA THR A 141 -10.60 3.84 -6.64
C THR A 141 -10.65 5.34 -6.43
N PHE A 142 -10.02 6.07 -7.33
CA PHE A 142 -10.17 7.51 -7.51
C PHE A 142 -10.08 7.85 -9.00
N SER A 143 -11.10 8.50 -9.56
CA SER A 143 -11.19 8.79 -10.99
C SER A 143 -11.00 7.50 -11.82
N ASN A 144 -10.05 7.48 -12.74
CA ASN A 144 -9.66 6.32 -13.54
C ASN A 144 -8.56 5.48 -12.88
N ILE A 145 -8.14 5.80 -11.66
CA ILE A 145 -7.09 5.08 -10.94
C ILE A 145 -7.75 3.98 -10.11
N THR A 146 -7.35 2.74 -10.36
CA THR A 146 -7.75 1.57 -9.58
C THR A 146 -6.53 0.95 -8.93
N SER A 147 -6.61 0.67 -7.64
CA SER A 147 -5.62 -0.06 -6.88
C SER A 147 -6.21 -1.39 -6.42
N ALA A 148 -5.59 -2.50 -6.76
CA ALA A 148 -6.09 -3.85 -6.47
C ALA A 148 -5.84 -4.24 -5.02
N GLY A 149 -6.77 -4.97 -4.43
CA GLY A 149 -6.61 -5.54 -3.08
C GLY A 149 -5.43 -6.50 -3.00
N GLY A 150 -4.88 -6.69 -1.81
CA GLY A 150 -3.83 -7.66 -1.55
C GLY A 150 -4.30 -9.10 -1.72
N GLY A 151 -3.38 -10.00 -2.07
CA GLY A 151 -3.62 -11.43 -2.19
C GLY A 151 -3.54 -12.15 -0.84
N GLY A 152 -4.49 -13.04 -0.53
CA GLY A 152 -4.55 -13.78 0.73
C GLY A 152 -3.35 -14.69 0.95
N GLY A 153 -2.86 -14.78 2.19
CA GLY A 153 -1.81 -15.71 2.58
C GLY A 153 -2.26 -17.18 2.56
N GLY A 154 -1.40 -18.08 2.13
CA GLY A 154 -1.66 -19.52 2.07
C GLY A 154 -2.05 -20.11 3.44
N GLY A 155 -3.04 -21.01 3.44
CA GLY A 155 -3.58 -21.70 4.62
C GLY A 155 -3.35 -23.20 4.60
N PRO A 156 -3.79 -23.95 5.64
CA PRO A 156 -3.30 -25.30 5.94
C PRO A 156 -3.78 -26.40 4.99
N SER A 157 -4.83 -26.21 4.26
CA SER A 157 -5.47 -27.27 3.46
C SER A 157 -5.14 -27.19 1.98
N THR A 158 -4.93 -28.34 1.34
CA THR A 158 -4.88 -28.42 -0.12
C THR A 158 -6.29 -28.18 -0.70
N PRO A 159 -6.49 -27.33 -1.73
CA PRO A 159 -5.45 -26.64 -2.54
C PRO A 159 -5.04 -25.23 -1.99
N ASN A 160 -5.30 -24.91 -0.75
CA ASN A 160 -5.22 -23.56 -0.19
C ASN A 160 -3.82 -23.15 0.33
N ARG A 161 -2.77 -23.88 0.00
CA ARG A 161 -1.41 -23.66 0.54
C ARG A 161 -0.62 -22.56 -0.13
N GLU A 162 -0.91 -22.31 -1.39
CA GLU A 162 -0.26 -21.24 -2.14
C GLU A 162 -0.86 -19.87 -1.80
N GLY A 163 -0.05 -18.83 -1.87
CA GLY A 163 -0.53 -17.45 -1.77
C GLY A 163 -1.40 -17.05 -2.96
N LEU A 164 -2.38 -16.20 -2.73
CA LEU A 164 -3.21 -15.63 -3.80
C LEU A 164 -2.50 -14.44 -4.47
N PRO A 165 -2.73 -14.25 -5.77
CA PRO A 165 -2.30 -13.03 -6.46
C PRO A 165 -3.10 -11.81 -5.99
N GLY A 166 -2.55 -10.61 -6.16
CA GLY A 166 -3.20 -9.36 -5.80
C GLY A 166 -2.40 -8.13 -6.18
N GLY A 167 -2.76 -6.97 -5.64
CA GLY A 167 -1.94 -5.75 -5.72
C GLY A 167 -0.52 -6.05 -5.27
N SER A 168 -0.35 -6.64 -4.10
CA SER A 168 0.81 -7.47 -3.74
C SER A 168 0.34 -8.89 -3.42
N GLY A 169 1.16 -9.89 -3.72
CA GLY A 169 0.81 -11.30 -3.54
C GLY A 169 0.91 -11.78 -2.10
N GLY A 170 0.08 -12.75 -1.70
CA GLY A 170 0.19 -13.44 -0.41
C GLY A 170 1.37 -14.41 -0.38
N GLY A 171 1.89 -14.74 0.80
CA GLY A 171 2.94 -15.74 0.98
C GLY A 171 2.46 -17.18 0.81
N GLY A 172 3.38 -18.14 0.58
CA GLY A 172 3.13 -19.57 0.55
C GLY A 172 3.20 -20.20 1.95
N GLN A 173 2.26 -21.09 2.29
CA GLN A 173 2.12 -21.76 3.59
C GLN A 173 3.26 -22.71 3.87
N CYS A 174 3.70 -22.82 5.11
CA CYS A 174 4.63 -23.84 5.60
C CYS A 174 3.96 -25.23 5.66
N ASN A 175 4.54 -26.22 5.00
CA ASN A 175 3.92 -27.53 4.82
C ASN A 175 4.69 -28.65 5.54
N PRO A 176 4.03 -29.40 6.47
CA PRO A 176 4.62 -30.58 7.11
C PRO A 176 5.13 -31.65 6.14
N SER A 177 4.50 -31.79 4.98
CA SER A 177 4.91 -32.75 3.94
C SER A 177 6.14 -32.32 3.16
N GLN A 178 6.81 -31.24 3.57
CA GLN A 178 8.07 -30.73 3.00
C GLN A 178 7.99 -30.33 1.51
N GLN A 179 6.79 -30.18 0.95
CA GLN A 179 6.62 -29.68 -0.41
C GLN A 179 6.65 -28.16 -0.42
N PRO A 180 7.34 -27.53 -1.38
CA PRO A 180 7.33 -26.08 -1.53
C PRO A 180 5.93 -25.59 -1.91
N ASN A 181 5.56 -24.41 -1.40
CA ASN A 181 4.32 -23.72 -1.76
C ASN A 181 4.65 -22.33 -2.29
N ALA A 182 4.13 -22.00 -3.46
CA ALA A 182 4.41 -20.72 -4.10
C ALA A 182 3.79 -19.54 -3.35
N GLY A 183 4.46 -18.39 -3.37
CA GLY A 183 3.84 -17.11 -3.10
C GLY A 183 2.94 -16.68 -4.26
N GLY A 184 1.95 -15.87 -3.98
CA GLY A 184 1.10 -15.24 -5.00
C GLY A 184 1.84 -14.17 -5.77
N THR A 185 1.47 -13.96 -7.03
CA THR A 185 2.03 -12.88 -7.85
C THR A 185 1.49 -11.53 -7.43
N GLY A 186 2.38 -10.53 -7.37
CA GLY A 186 2.03 -9.13 -7.20
C GLY A 186 1.64 -8.45 -8.52
N ASN A 187 1.35 -7.16 -8.44
CA ASN A 187 0.95 -6.36 -9.59
C ASN A 187 -0.13 -7.03 -10.46
N THR A 188 -1.15 -7.58 -9.79
CA THR A 188 -2.26 -8.29 -10.45
C THR A 188 -3.59 -7.57 -10.13
N PRO A 189 -4.33 -7.09 -11.17
CA PRO A 189 -3.94 -7.05 -12.59
C PRO A 189 -2.71 -6.16 -12.82
N PRO A 190 -1.95 -6.42 -13.90
CA PRO A 190 -0.72 -5.68 -14.18
C PRO A 190 -1.00 -4.23 -14.55
N VAL A 191 -0.24 -3.33 -13.96
CA VAL A 191 -0.26 -1.88 -14.23
C VAL A 191 1.17 -1.32 -14.27
N SER A 192 1.32 -0.15 -14.87
CA SER A 192 2.60 0.58 -14.89
C SER A 192 2.41 2.01 -14.37
N PRO A 193 3.26 2.47 -13.44
CA PRO A 193 4.21 1.69 -12.63
C PRO A 193 3.54 0.56 -11.85
N PRO A 194 4.30 -0.50 -11.44
CA PRO A 194 3.72 -1.63 -10.72
C PRO A 194 3.14 -1.19 -9.37
N GLN A 195 2.04 -1.83 -8.96
CA GLN A 195 1.32 -1.49 -7.73
C GLN A 195 1.74 -2.32 -6.51
N GLY A 196 2.61 -3.31 -6.68
CA GLY A 196 3.13 -4.17 -5.62
C GLY A 196 3.93 -5.34 -6.15
N ASN A 197 4.45 -6.16 -5.25
CA ASN A 197 5.37 -7.27 -5.52
C ASN A 197 4.83 -8.62 -5.06
N ASP A 198 5.52 -9.69 -5.47
CA ASP A 198 5.17 -11.07 -5.15
C ASP A 198 5.28 -11.37 -3.65
N GLY A 199 4.48 -12.31 -3.18
CA GLY A 199 4.67 -12.94 -1.88
C GLY A 199 5.83 -13.92 -1.89
N GLY A 200 6.44 -14.14 -0.73
CA GLY A 200 7.49 -15.13 -0.53
C GLY A 200 6.95 -16.56 -0.63
N ALA A 201 7.66 -17.43 -1.33
CA ALA A 201 7.37 -18.87 -1.30
C ALA A 201 7.75 -19.50 0.05
N ASN A 202 7.26 -20.70 0.34
CA ASN A 202 7.88 -21.62 1.28
C ASN A 202 8.70 -22.64 0.51
N THR A 203 9.95 -22.89 0.93
CA THR A 203 10.88 -23.82 0.25
C THR A 203 10.78 -25.26 0.72
N GLY A 204 9.80 -25.56 1.55
CA GLY A 204 9.63 -26.85 2.21
C GLY A 204 10.16 -26.84 3.65
N GLY A 205 9.77 -27.84 4.42
CA GLY A 205 10.09 -27.94 5.86
C GLY A 205 9.05 -27.27 6.75
N GLU A 206 9.02 -27.66 8.02
CA GLU A 206 8.00 -27.23 9.01
C GLU A 206 8.39 -25.95 9.77
N VAL A 207 9.23 -25.08 9.21
CA VAL A 207 9.86 -24.04 10.01
C VAL A 207 9.09 -22.71 9.96
N THR A 208 8.97 -22.10 8.77
CA THR A 208 8.27 -20.83 8.59
C THR A 208 7.57 -20.76 7.24
N ALA A 209 6.45 -20.09 7.18
CA ALA A 209 5.74 -19.73 5.96
C ALA A 209 6.34 -18.47 5.31
N GLY A 210 6.07 -18.26 4.05
CA GLY A 210 6.50 -17.05 3.31
C GLY A 210 5.77 -15.80 3.79
N GLY A 211 6.43 -14.67 3.70
CA GLY A 211 5.83 -13.34 3.94
C GLY A 211 5.02 -12.86 2.76
N GLY A 212 4.02 -12.01 3.00
CA GLY A 212 3.28 -11.29 1.95
C GLY A 212 4.15 -10.25 1.24
N GLY A 213 3.88 -9.97 -0.03
CA GLY A 213 4.54 -8.90 -0.78
C GLY A 213 4.11 -7.51 -0.30
N GLY A 214 4.99 -6.54 -0.43
CA GLY A 214 4.73 -5.11 -0.18
C GLY A 214 4.83 -4.27 -1.47
N ALA A 215 4.61 -2.97 -1.35
CA ALA A 215 4.60 -2.09 -2.53
C ALA A 215 5.96 -2.00 -3.23
N ILE A 216 7.09 -1.97 -2.48
CA ILE A 216 8.43 -1.80 -3.06
C ILE A 216 9.31 -3.05 -2.94
N ALA A 217 8.91 -4.02 -2.17
CA ALA A 217 9.70 -5.24 -1.98
C ALA A 217 8.80 -6.49 -1.96
N ALA A 218 9.30 -7.60 -2.51
CA ALA A 218 8.67 -8.89 -2.36
C ALA A 218 8.71 -9.37 -0.91
N GLY A 219 7.80 -10.26 -0.53
CA GLY A 219 7.89 -10.99 0.73
C GLY A 219 9.09 -11.93 0.73
N THR A 220 9.70 -12.14 1.89
CA THR A 220 10.82 -13.07 1.98
C THR A 220 10.35 -14.52 2.00
N VAL A 221 11.19 -15.37 1.46
CA VAL A 221 10.94 -16.83 1.43
C VAL A 221 10.91 -17.36 2.86
N GLY A 222 9.97 -18.25 3.14
CA GLY A 222 9.93 -19.05 4.38
C GLY A 222 10.70 -20.37 4.21
N GLY A 223 11.14 -20.95 5.32
CA GLY A 223 11.84 -22.23 5.33
C GLY A 223 12.92 -22.28 6.40
N PRO A 224 13.77 -23.35 6.40
CA PRO A 224 14.87 -23.47 7.36
C PRO A 224 15.81 -22.27 7.28
N GLY A 225 16.01 -21.59 8.41
CA GLY A 225 16.91 -20.42 8.51
C GLY A 225 16.36 -19.09 7.97
N SER A 226 15.13 -19.05 7.48
CA SER A 226 14.46 -17.85 7.01
C SER A 226 13.15 -17.60 7.76
N ARG A 227 12.82 -16.33 8.04
CA ARG A 227 11.64 -15.96 8.84
C ARG A 227 10.37 -15.76 8.04
N GLY A 228 10.45 -15.58 6.74
CA GLY A 228 9.29 -15.18 5.93
C GLY A 228 8.78 -13.78 6.28
N ASP A 229 9.67 -12.80 6.39
CA ASP A 229 9.27 -11.41 6.68
C ASP A 229 8.44 -10.83 5.52
N GLY A 230 7.50 -9.96 5.84
CA GLY A 230 6.71 -9.22 4.87
C GLY A 230 7.54 -8.20 4.09
N GLY A 231 7.22 -8.02 2.81
CA GLY A 231 7.86 -7.04 1.95
C GLY A 231 7.54 -5.59 2.37
N ASN A 232 8.51 -4.70 2.26
CA ASN A 232 8.33 -3.30 2.63
C ASN A 232 7.39 -2.57 1.66
N GLY A 233 6.63 -1.65 2.21
CA GLY A 233 5.75 -0.74 1.53
C GLY A 233 6.43 0.53 1.05
N ALA A 234 5.67 1.41 0.43
CA ALA A 234 6.10 2.65 -0.19
C ALA A 234 6.09 3.81 0.81
N GLY A 235 7.24 4.45 1.01
CA GLY A 235 7.39 5.62 1.89
C GLY A 235 7.28 6.93 1.12
N VAL A 236 6.43 7.84 1.58
CA VAL A 236 6.24 9.18 1.03
C VAL A 236 6.59 10.23 2.08
N PRO A 237 7.05 11.44 1.69
CA PRO A 237 7.25 12.53 2.64
C PRO A 237 5.92 13.03 3.22
N ASN A 238 5.98 13.82 4.30
CA ASN A 238 4.83 14.40 4.97
C ASN A 238 4.00 15.39 4.10
N ALA A 239 4.46 15.68 2.91
CA ALA A 239 3.74 16.50 1.93
C ALA A 239 2.32 15.97 1.60
N PHE A 240 2.05 14.68 1.84
CA PHE A 240 0.73 14.05 1.76
C PHE A 240 0.04 13.90 3.13
N GLY A 241 0.48 14.63 4.14
CA GLY A 241 0.00 14.48 5.52
C GLY A 241 0.77 13.42 6.29
N THR A 242 0.24 13.09 7.48
CA THR A 242 0.89 12.19 8.44
C THR A 242 0.19 10.85 8.59
N SER A 243 -0.67 10.48 7.62
CA SER A 243 -1.27 9.16 7.52
C SER A 243 -0.22 8.13 7.10
N GLY A 244 -0.44 6.86 7.46
CA GLY A 244 0.54 5.80 7.21
C GLY A 244 1.44 5.51 8.42
N GLN A 245 2.28 4.49 8.29
CA GLN A 245 3.24 4.12 9.34
C GLN A 245 4.45 5.07 9.30
N ASN A 246 4.64 5.87 10.34
CA ASN A 246 5.82 6.73 10.45
C ASN A 246 7.10 5.91 10.63
N CYS A 247 8.11 6.17 9.82
CA CYS A 247 9.46 5.66 9.99
C CYS A 247 10.47 6.72 9.53
N GLY A 248 11.05 7.43 10.48
CA GLY A 248 11.95 8.55 10.23
C GLY A 248 11.25 9.72 9.53
N SER A 249 11.73 10.10 8.36
CA SER A 249 11.21 11.24 7.60
C SER A 249 10.05 10.87 6.64
N PHE A 250 9.62 9.61 6.62
CA PHE A 250 8.63 9.11 5.67
C PHE A 250 7.45 8.41 6.35
N TYR A 251 6.31 8.44 5.66
CA TYR A 251 5.08 7.72 6.02
C TYR A 251 4.87 6.58 5.02
N TYR A 252 4.88 5.34 5.52
CA TYR A 252 4.84 4.13 4.72
C TYR A 252 3.43 3.56 4.61
N PHE A 253 3.11 3.02 3.43
CA PHE A 253 1.87 2.34 3.09
C PHE A 253 2.16 1.02 2.38
N SER A 254 1.22 0.12 2.40
CA SER A 254 1.26 -1.16 1.66
C SER A 254 2.45 -2.04 2.02
N GLY A 255 2.66 -2.31 3.31
CA GLY A 255 3.60 -3.32 3.80
C GLY A 255 2.95 -4.70 3.87
N GLY A 256 3.67 -5.76 3.45
CA GLY A 256 3.19 -7.15 3.52
C GLY A 256 3.18 -7.72 4.94
N GLY A 257 2.34 -8.71 5.23
CA GLY A 257 2.31 -9.43 6.51
C GLY A 257 3.46 -10.44 6.63
N GLY A 258 3.94 -10.69 7.85
CA GLY A 258 4.91 -11.72 8.15
C GLY A 258 4.30 -13.12 8.14
N GLY A 259 5.05 -14.14 7.73
CA GLY A 259 4.65 -15.56 7.75
C GLY A 259 4.60 -16.14 9.16
N GLY A 260 3.76 -17.14 9.37
CA GLY A 260 3.70 -17.89 10.63
C GLY A 260 4.83 -18.91 10.77
N GLY A 261 5.25 -19.18 12.01
CA GLY A 261 6.26 -20.17 12.34
C GLY A 261 5.67 -21.50 12.81
N GLY A 262 6.36 -22.61 12.48
CA GLY A 262 6.05 -23.96 12.97
C GLY A 262 6.80 -24.30 14.28
N ASP A 263 6.64 -25.54 14.76
CA ASP A 263 7.14 -26.03 16.07
C ASP A 263 8.65 -26.28 16.13
N GLN A 264 9.31 -26.33 14.98
CA GLN A 264 10.72 -26.68 14.97
C GLN A 264 11.59 -25.53 15.49
N LEU A 265 12.44 -25.86 16.42
CA LEU A 265 13.42 -24.98 17.04
C LEU A 265 14.23 -24.21 15.98
N ILE A 266 13.78 -23.02 15.68
CA ILE A 266 14.67 -22.06 15.05
C ILE A 266 15.52 -21.50 16.19
N PRO A 267 16.86 -21.53 16.09
CA PRO A 267 17.73 -20.83 17.05
C PRO A 267 17.48 -19.31 17.07
N LEU A 268 16.56 -18.83 16.25
CA LEU A 268 16.15 -17.43 16.07
C LEU A 268 14.99 -16.98 16.97
N SER A 269 14.50 -17.85 17.91
CA SER A 269 13.58 -17.40 18.97
C SER A 269 14.27 -16.32 19.84
N PRO A 270 13.65 -15.19 20.11
CA PRO A 270 12.20 -14.99 20.24
C PRO A 270 11.52 -14.27 19.06
N ASN A 271 12.12 -14.24 17.87
CA ASN A 271 11.73 -13.29 16.83
C ASN A 271 10.67 -13.88 15.88
N ARG A 272 9.47 -13.35 15.95
CA ARG A 272 8.39 -13.50 14.95
C ARG A 272 8.87 -13.00 13.59
N ALA A 273 8.30 -13.51 12.50
CA ALA A 273 8.45 -12.89 11.19
C ALA A 273 7.90 -11.45 11.25
N ASN A 274 8.67 -10.49 10.78
CA ASN A 274 8.27 -9.09 10.78
C ASN A 274 7.23 -8.84 9.69
N GLY A 275 6.29 -7.94 9.97
CA GLY A 275 5.54 -7.27 8.93
C GLY A 275 6.42 -6.23 8.23
N GLY A 276 6.19 -6.01 6.93
CA GLY A 276 6.86 -4.95 6.18
C GLY A 276 6.47 -3.55 6.67
N LEU A 277 7.37 -2.59 6.53
CA LEU A 277 7.05 -1.17 6.74
C LEU A 277 5.86 -0.78 5.89
N GLY A 278 4.93 -0.01 6.44
CA GLY A 278 3.66 0.33 5.77
C GLY A 278 2.48 -0.45 6.33
N GLY A 279 2.56 -0.83 7.59
CA GLY A 279 1.45 -1.41 8.36
C GLY A 279 1.30 -2.91 8.26
N GLY A 280 2.30 -3.63 7.79
CA GLY A 280 2.28 -5.10 7.79
C GLY A 280 2.21 -5.70 9.19
N GLY A 281 1.34 -6.71 9.41
CA GLY A 281 1.18 -7.42 10.68
C GLY A 281 2.30 -8.43 10.90
N LEU A 282 2.72 -8.62 12.16
CA LEU A 282 3.70 -9.63 12.56
C LEU A 282 3.15 -11.05 12.39
N GLY A 283 3.97 -11.98 11.92
CA GLY A 283 3.64 -13.41 11.89
C GLY A 283 3.41 -13.99 13.29
N GLY A 284 2.61 -15.04 13.40
CA GLY A 284 2.44 -15.83 14.61
C GLY A 284 3.61 -16.79 14.84
N THR A 285 3.78 -17.25 16.07
CA THR A 285 4.75 -18.29 16.41
C THR A 285 4.13 -19.33 17.30
N SER A 286 4.61 -20.55 17.22
CA SER A 286 4.35 -21.61 18.19
C SER A 286 5.68 -22.23 18.57
N ASN A 287 6.02 -22.23 19.83
CA ASN A 287 7.12 -23.00 20.40
C ASN A 287 6.68 -23.49 21.78
N ASN A 288 7.50 -24.39 22.39
CA ASN A 288 7.18 -25.03 23.69
C ASN A 288 6.89 -24.01 24.82
N SER A 289 7.12 -22.73 24.63
CA SER A 289 7.01 -21.72 25.69
C SER A 289 6.11 -20.53 25.31
N THR A 290 5.84 -20.30 24.02
CA THR A 290 5.12 -19.10 23.56
C THR A 290 4.27 -19.40 22.34
N ASN A 291 2.95 -19.25 22.49
CA ASN A 291 1.98 -19.34 21.39
C ASN A 291 1.43 -17.95 21.10
N LEU A 292 1.77 -17.40 19.95
CA LEU A 292 1.31 -16.09 19.52
C LEU A 292 0.57 -16.17 18.18
N ASN A 293 -0.61 -15.57 18.13
CA ASN A 293 -1.36 -15.37 16.89
C ASN A 293 -0.64 -14.38 15.96
N GLY A 294 -0.97 -14.42 14.70
CA GLY A 294 -0.64 -13.36 13.76
C GLY A 294 -1.20 -12.01 14.24
N ALA A 295 -0.55 -10.92 13.88
CA ALA A 295 -1.03 -9.57 14.15
C ALA A 295 -1.75 -9.00 12.93
N ALA A 296 -2.78 -8.16 13.16
CA ALA A 296 -3.49 -7.50 12.08
C ALA A 296 -2.61 -6.47 11.36
N GLY A 297 -2.86 -6.29 10.08
CA GLY A 297 -2.37 -5.15 9.34
C GLY A 297 -2.96 -3.85 9.90
N THR A 298 -2.19 -2.77 9.87
CA THR A 298 -2.62 -1.46 10.37
C THR A 298 -3.71 -0.88 9.48
N ALA A 299 -4.81 -0.45 10.07
CA ALA A 299 -5.89 0.22 9.34
C ALA A 299 -5.40 1.48 8.62
N ASN A 300 -6.01 1.81 7.48
CA ASN A 300 -5.69 2.96 6.64
C ASN A 300 -4.25 3.00 6.13
N THR A 301 -3.63 1.83 5.96
CA THR A 301 -2.30 1.69 5.37
C THR A 301 -2.26 0.71 4.21
N GLY A 302 -3.28 -0.15 4.07
CA GLY A 302 -3.25 -1.26 3.14
C GLY A 302 -2.29 -2.39 3.54
N GLY A 303 -1.89 -2.46 4.81
CA GLY A 303 -0.96 -3.49 5.29
C GLY A 303 -1.55 -4.89 5.28
N GLY A 304 -0.76 -5.91 4.90
CA GLY A 304 -1.15 -7.32 4.97
C GLY A 304 -1.21 -7.84 6.41
N GLY A 305 -2.11 -8.78 6.71
CA GLY A 305 -2.20 -9.45 8.01
C GLY A 305 -1.15 -10.53 8.19
N GLY A 306 -0.66 -10.75 9.42
CA GLY A 306 0.28 -11.80 9.76
C GLY A 306 -0.33 -13.19 9.70
N GLY A 307 0.44 -14.18 9.24
CA GLY A 307 0.08 -15.60 9.26
C GLY A 307 0.07 -16.17 10.70
N GLY A 308 -0.72 -17.21 10.93
CA GLY A 308 -0.77 -17.93 12.21
C GLY A 308 0.41 -18.89 12.38
N GLY A 309 0.94 -19.04 13.59
CA GLY A 309 1.85 -20.12 13.96
C GLY A 309 1.16 -21.46 13.94
N ASN A 310 1.87 -22.55 14.34
CA ASN A 310 1.27 -23.87 14.44
C ASN A 310 0.08 -23.85 15.39
N ASN A 311 -1.08 -24.34 14.93
CA ASN A 311 -2.36 -24.32 15.64
C ASN A 311 -2.85 -22.92 16.12
N ASN A 312 -2.24 -21.84 15.59
CA ASN A 312 -2.59 -20.47 15.97
C ASN A 312 -3.34 -19.74 14.84
N SER A 313 -4.13 -18.76 15.25
CA SER A 313 -4.89 -17.93 14.33
C SER A 313 -3.99 -16.92 13.60
N SER A 314 -4.35 -16.66 12.36
CA SER A 314 -3.85 -15.54 11.58
C SER A 314 -4.62 -14.26 11.92
N ALA A 315 -4.29 -13.17 11.24
CA ALA A 315 -4.99 -11.92 11.41
C ALA A 315 -5.45 -11.30 10.08
N ALA A 316 -6.41 -10.41 10.18
CA ALA A 316 -6.93 -9.63 9.06
C ALA A 316 -5.89 -8.64 8.53
N GLY A 317 -6.02 -8.22 7.28
CA GLY A 317 -5.28 -7.10 6.74
C GLY A 317 -5.72 -5.75 7.33
N GLY A 318 -5.10 -4.66 6.90
CA GLY A 318 -5.53 -3.29 7.14
C GLY A 318 -6.37 -2.74 5.99
N SER A 319 -7.31 -1.85 6.28
CA SER A 319 -8.04 -1.11 5.24
C SER A 319 -7.11 -0.23 4.41
N GLY A 320 -7.54 0.08 3.18
CA GLY A 320 -6.88 1.06 2.31
C GLY A 320 -7.08 2.50 2.77
N ILE A 321 -6.60 3.42 1.95
CA ILE A 321 -6.73 4.88 2.11
C ILE A 321 -6.61 5.56 0.74
N VAL A 322 -7.32 6.67 0.55
CA VAL A 322 -7.12 7.56 -0.60
C VAL A 322 -6.75 8.94 -0.09
N ILE A 323 -5.64 9.48 -0.59
CA ILE A 323 -5.16 10.82 -0.25
C ILE A 323 -5.03 11.61 -1.54
N ILE A 324 -5.65 12.79 -1.58
CA ILE A 324 -5.67 13.67 -2.74
C ILE A 324 -5.06 15.01 -2.32
N ARG A 325 -4.14 15.53 -3.13
CA ARG A 325 -3.41 16.76 -2.85
C ARG A 325 -3.39 17.65 -4.08
N TYR A 326 -3.57 18.94 -3.89
CA TYR A 326 -3.46 19.92 -4.97
C TYR A 326 -3.02 21.28 -4.42
N LYS A 327 -2.37 22.09 -5.28
CA LYS A 327 -2.02 23.46 -4.95
C LYS A 327 -3.27 24.34 -5.01
N PHE A 328 -3.55 25.09 -3.92
CA PHE A 328 -4.77 25.91 -3.78
C PHE A 328 -4.49 27.41 -3.62
N GLN A 329 -3.22 27.80 -3.54
CA GLN A 329 -2.73 29.17 -3.44
C GLN A 329 -1.25 29.25 -3.84
N ASN A 330 -0.71 30.46 -3.86
CA ASN A 330 0.71 30.71 -4.11
C ASN A 330 1.33 31.48 -2.95
#